data_9d81308e4cc109ccafb72857547c97b7
#
_entry.id   9d81308e4cc109ccafb72857547c97b7
#
_cell.length_a   1.000
_cell.length_b   1.000
_cell.length_c   1.000
_cell.angle_alpha   90.00
_cell.angle_beta   90.00
_cell.angle_gamma   90.00
#
_symmetry.space_group_name_H-M   'P 1'
#
loop_
_entity.id
_entity.type
_entity.pdbx_description
1 polymer ?
#
loop_
_entity_poly.entity_id
_entity_poly.type
_entity_poly.pdbx_seq_one_letter_code
_entity_poly.pdbx_strand_id
1 'polypeptide(L)' 'MEIKVNFLDNLRLEAKFDDFTVTADQPIRYKGDGSAPSPFDYFLASSALCAAYFVKVY' A
#
# COMPACT_ATOMS: atom_id res chain seq x y z
N MET A 1 -11.36 -8.83 9.76
CA MET A 1 -11.12 -7.42 9.37
C MET A 1 -11.73 -7.17 8.00
N GLU A 2 -12.48 -6.10 7.86
CA GLU A 2 -13.06 -5.73 6.57
C GLU A 2 -12.16 -4.69 5.91
N ILE A 3 -11.86 -4.88 4.63
CA ILE A 3 -11.06 -3.94 3.86
C ILE A 3 -11.93 -3.43 2.72
N LYS A 4 -12.11 -2.11 2.65
CA LYS A 4 -12.83 -1.47 1.55
C LYS A 4 -11.83 -0.86 0.59
N VAL A 5 -12.01 -1.13 -0.70
CA VAL A 5 -11.15 -0.59 -1.74
C VAL A 5 -11.96 0.39 -2.57
N ASN A 6 -11.45 1.60 -2.73
CA ASN A 6 -12.06 2.63 -3.55
C ASN A 6 -11.14 2.97 -4.72
N PHE A 7 -11.74 3.15 -5.87
CA PHE A 7 -11.02 3.56 -7.08
C PHE A 7 -11.01 5.08 -7.11
N LEU A 8 -9.81 5.65 -7.18
CA LEU A 8 -9.63 7.08 -7.28
C LEU A 8 -9.36 7.45 -8.75
N ASP A 9 -8.74 8.61 -8.97
CA ASP A 9 -8.44 9.04 -10.33
C ASP A 9 -7.27 8.25 -10.93
N ASN A 10 -7.26 8.12 -12.25
CA ASN A 10 -6.26 7.37 -13.02
C ASN A 10 -6.08 5.97 -12.44
N LEU A 11 -4.88 5.58 -12.03
CA LEU A 11 -4.60 4.27 -11.46
C LEU A 11 -4.47 4.29 -9.95
N ARG A 12 -4.85 5.38 -9.31
CA ARG A 12 -4.80 5.48 -7.87
C ARG A 12 -5.92 4.70 -7.23
N LEU A 13 -5.60 4.02 -6.16
CA LEU A 13 -6.54 3.23 -5.37
C LEU A 13 -6.33 3.56 -3.90
N GLU A 14 -7.36 3.33 -3.09
CA GLU A 14 -7.19 3.40 -1.66
C GLU A 14 -7.84 2.20 -1.00
N ALA A 15 -7.23 1.73 0.08
CA ALA A 15 -7.77 0.67 0.91
C ALA A 15 -8.02 1.24 2.31
N LYS A 16 -9.20 1.02 2.82
CA LYS A 16 -9.57 1.47 4.17
C LYS A 16 -9.90 0.27 5.05
N PHE A 17 -9.30 0.24 6.21
CA PHE A 17 -9.55 -0.80 7.20
C PHE A 17 -9.31 -0.20 8.58
N ASP A 18 -10.21 -0.50 9.51
CA ASP A 18 -10.22 0.11 10.84
C ASP A 18 -10.19 1.63 10.68
N ASP A 19 -9.25 2.34 11.32
CA ASP A 19 -9.11 3.78 11.20
C ASP A 19 -7.99 4.19 10.25
N PHE A 20 -7.52 3.27 9.41
CA PHE A 20 -6.38 3.51 8.53
C PHE A 20 -6.79 3.62 7.08
N THR A 21 -6.04 4.41 6.33
CA THR A 21 -6.19 4.52 4.88
C THR A 21 -4.83 4.33 4.25
N VAL A 22 -4.76 3.43 3.27
CA VAL A 22 -3.55 3.18 2.50
C VAL A 22 -3.82 3.56 1.06
N THR A 23 -3.03 4.48 0.51
CA THR A 23 -3.18 4.92 -0.87
C THR A 23 -2.09 4.30 -1.72
N ALA A 24 -2.47 3.77 -2.87
CA ALA A 24 -1.55 3.14 -3.83
C ALA A 24 -1.70 3.77 -5.20
N ASP A 25 -0.63 3.74 -5.96
CA ASP A 25 -0.61 4.25 -7.33
C ASP A 25 0.31 3.33 -8.13
N GLN A 26 0.61 3.70 -9.35
CA GLN A 26 1.58 3.01 -10.18
C GLN A 26 2.65 4.01 -10.62
N PRO A 27 3.87 3.53 -10.93
CA PRO A 27 4.89 4.43 -11.47
C PRO A 27 4.46 5.01 -12.81
N ILE A 28 5.06 6.14 -13.16
CA ILE A 28 4.75 6.80 -14.44
C ILE A 28 5.00 5.86 -15.61
N ARG A 29 6.04 5.00 -15.53
CA ARG A 29 6.34 4.04 -16.60
C ARG A 29 5.23 3.01 -16.81
N TYR A 30 4.34 2.83 -15.85
CA TYR A 30 3.18 1.95 -15.95
C TYR A 30 1.88 2.74 -16.03
N LYS A 31 1.96 4.00 -16.48
CA LYS A 31 0.81 4.88 -16.72
C LYS A 31 0.14 5.41 -15.46
N GLY A 32 0.76 5.24 -14.31
CA GLY A 32 0.32 5.89 -13.09
C GLY A 32 0.88 7.30 -12.99
N ASP A 33 0.59 7.96 -11.88
CA ASP A 33 1.07 9.31 -11.61
C ASP A 33 2.30 9.34 -10.70
N GLY A 34 2.72 8.19 -10.20
CA GLY A 34 3.86 8.11 -9.29
C GLY A 34 3.61 8.81 -7.97
N SER A 35 2.36 8.96 -7.55
CA SER A 35 2.02 9.76 -6.38
C SER A 35 2.04 8.97 -5.08
N ALA A 36 2.17 7.65 -5.15
CA ALA A 36 2.18 6.77 -3.98
C ALA A 36 2.86 5.45 -4.36
N PRO A 37 3.28 4.64 -3.37
CA PRO A 37 3.82 3.31 -3.67
C PRO A 37 2.79 2.44 -4.38
N SER A 38 3.28 1.51 -5.18
CA SER A 38 2.40 0.52 -5.81
C SER A 38 1.96 -0.53 -4.78
N PRO A 39 0.89 -1.27 -5.08
CA PRO A 39 0.51 -2.38 -4.20
C PRO A 39 1.64 -3.37 -3.98
N PHE A 40 2.43 -3.65 -5.01
CA PHE A 40 3.57 -4.56 -4.88
C PHE A 40 4.63 -4.00 -3.93
N ASP A 41 4.88 -2.69 -3.99
CA ASP A 41 5.81 -2.03 -3.06
C ASP A 41 5.35 -2.20 -1.62
N TYR A 42 4.05 -2.06 -1.37
CA TYR A 42 3.49 -2.28 -0.04
C TYR A 42 3.68 -3.72 0.42
N PHE A 43 3.53 -4.67 -0.49
CA PHE A 43 3.75 -6.07 -0.17
C PHE A 43 5.19 -6.31 0.29
N LEU A 44 6.15 -5.76 -0.43
CA LEU A 44 7.56 -5.87 -0.06
C LEU A 44 7.83 -5.17 1.26
N ALA A 45 7.31 -3.95 1.44
CA ALA A 45 7.49 -3.21 2.68
C ALA A 45 6.87 -3.94 3.87
N SER A 46 5.69 -4.55 3.68
CA SER A 46 5.03 -5.27 4.75
C SER A 46 5.85 -6.47 5.21
N SER A 47 6.49 -7.16 4.28
CA SER A 47 7.35 -8.29 4.61
C SER A 47 8.56 -7.84 5.43
N ALA A 48 9.18 -6.73 5.05
CA ALA A 48 10.32 -6.18 5.77
C ALA A 48 9.92 -5.71 7.17
N LEU A 49 8.77 -5.03 7.27
CA LEU A 49 8.28 -4.56 8.57
C LEU A 49 7.92 -5.71 9.49
N CYS A 50 7.36 -6.77 8.94
CA CYS A 50 7.00 -7.95 9.71
C CYS A 50 8.25 -8.62 10.29
N ALA A 51 9.30 -8.77 9.47
CA ALA A 51 10.56 -9.34 9.93
C ALA A 51 11.20 -8.46 11.01
N ALA A 52 11.20 -7.14 10.79
CA ALA A 52 11.77 -6.20 11.76
C ALA A 52 11.01 -6.23 13.08
N TYR A 53 9.70 -6.41 13.03
CA TYR A 53 8.89 -6.52 14.23
C TYR A 53 9.37 -7.69 15.11
N PHE A 54 9.62 -8.84 14.49
CA PHE A 54 10.10 -9.98 15.27
C PHE A 54 11.47 -9.75 15.87
N VAL A 55 12.34 -9.06 15.17
CA VAL A 55 13.64 -8.70 15.71
C VAL A 55 13.48 -7.77 16.92
N LYS A 56 12.54 -6.82 16.84
CA LYS A 56 12.32 -5.87 17.92
C LYS A 56 11.73 -6.54 19.16
N VAL A 57 10.86 -7.51 18.96
CA VAL A 57 10.15 -8.16 20.06
C VAL A 57 11.01 -9.23 20.74
N TYR A 58 11.84 -9.91 19.98
CA TYR A 58 12.66 -11.02 20.46
C TYR A 58 14.14 -10.66 20.44
#